data_4b677b879cbbde46ce6589c7b965d496
#
_entry.id   4b677b879cbbde46ce6589c7b965d496
#
_cell.length_a   1.000
_cell.length_b   1.000
_cell.length_c   1.000
_cell.angle_alpha   90.00
_cell.angle_beta   90.00
_cell.angle_gamma   90.00
#
_symmetry.space_group_name_H-M   'P 1'
#
loop_
_entity.id
_entity.type
_entity.pdbx_description
1 polymer ?
#
loop_
_entity_poly.entity_id
_entity_poly.type
_entity_poly.pdbx_seq_one_letter_code
_entity_poly.pdbx_strand_id
1 'polypeptide(L)'
;MKSILCALLVALSLSASAADQPNIVFLISDDHAWTDYGFMGHKQIETPNLDKLAARSALFSRGYVPTALCRPALATFAAGLYAHQSKITGNDP
;
A
#
# COMPACT_ATOMS: atom_id res chain seq x y z
N MET A 1 8.72 47.39 -16.19
CA MET A 1 7.58 46.42 -16.24
C MET A 1 8.05 44.97 -16.30
N LYS A 2 8.98 44.56 -17.17
CA LYS A 2 9.46 43.17 -17.27
C LYS A 2 10.14 42.68 -15.99
N SER A 3 10.90 43.53 -15.30
CA SER A 3 11.58 43.13 -14.04
C SER A 3 10.64 42.91 -12.85
N ILE A 4 9.53 43.65 -12.78
CA ILE A 4 8.52 43.49 -11.72
C ILE A 4 7.72 42.22 -11.94
N LEU A 5 7.44 41.85 -13.18
CA LEU A 5 6.73 40.62 -13.53
C LEU A 5 7.55 39.37 -13.19
N CYS A 6 8.89 39.41 -13.44
CA CYS A 6 9.79 38.32 -13.02
C CYS A 6 9.88 38.20 -11.50
N ALA A 7 9.92 39.29 -10.76
CA ALA A 7 9.95 39.26 -9.30
C ALA A 7 8.63 38.69 -8.70
N LEU A 8 7.49 38.99 -9.31
CA LEU A 8 6.19 38.44 -8.89
C LEU A 8 6.09 36.94 -9.16
N LEU A 9 6.61 36.47 -10.31
CA LEU A 9 6.63 35.03 -10.64
C LEU A 9 7.55 34.23 -9.70
N VAL A 10 8.69 34.78 -9.31
CA VAL A 10 9.59 34.14 -8.34
C VAL A 10 8.98 34.11 -6.93
N ALA A 11 8.26 35.16 -6.52
CA ALA A 11 7.58 35.19 -5.23
C ALA A 11 6.42 34.17 -5.13
N LEU A 12 5.71 33.89 -6.22
CA LEU A 12 4.64 32.89 -6.25
C LEU A 12 5.16 31.44 -6.16
N SER A 13 6.39 31.19 -6.60
CA SER A 13 6.98 29.84 -6.56
C SER A 13 7.51 29.43 -5.19
N LEU A 14 7.71 30.37 -4.25
CA LEU A 14 8.19 30.08 -2.89
C LEU A 14 7.08 29.66 -1.92
N SER A 15 5.82 29.68 -2.32
CA SER A 15 4.68 29.29 -1.45
C SER A 15 4.25 27.83 -1.60
N ALA A 16 5.04 26.99 -2.24
CA ALA A 16 4.78 25.54 -2.21
C ALA A 16 5.12 25.03 -0.80
N SER A 17 4.17 25.16 0.11
CA SER A 17 4.22 24.45 1.41
C SER A 17 4.34 22.97 1.09
N ALA A 18 5.46 22.36 1.47
CA ALA A 18 5.57 20.90 1.41
C ALA A 18 4.46 20.35 2.32
N ALA A 19 3.47 19.73 1.72
CA ALA A 19 2.45 19.03 2.49
C ALA A 19 3.17 17.98 3.35
N ASP A 20 2.86 17.92 4.64
CA ASP A 20 3.39 16.90 5.53
C ASP A 20 3.11 15.52 4.92
N GLN A 21 4.17 14.82 4.57
CA GLN A 21 4.03 13.48 4.00
C GLN A 21 3.52 12.54 5.10
N PRO A 22 2.44 11.81 4.85
CA PRO A 22 1.90 10.90 5.84
C PRO A 22 2.86 9.73 6.11
N ASN A 23 2.90 9.27 7.35
CA ASN A 23 3.53 8.01 7.67
C ASN A 23 2.68 6.86 7.14
N ILE A 24 3.29 5.92 6.45
CA ILE A 24 2.62 4.74 5.89
C ILE A 24 3.13 3.50 6.64
N VAL A 25 2.20 2.74 7.21
CA VAL A 25 2.50 1.47 7.90
C VAL A 25 1.83 0.34 7.13
N PHE A 26 2.62 -0.63 6.69
CA PHE A 26 2.13 -1.86 6.07
C PHE A 26 2.09 -2.97 7.11
N LEU A 27 0.93 -3.62 7.25
CA LEU A 27 0.73 -4.82 8.04
C LEU A 27 0.55 -5.97 7.06
N ILE A 28 1.56 -6.82 6.95
CA ILE A 28 1.57 -7.95 6.02
C ILE A 28 1.51 -9.23 6.84
N SER A 29 0.54 -10.09 6.54
CA SER A 29 0.47 -11.45 7.08
C SER A 29 0.97 -12.46 6.07
N ASP A 30 1.53 -13.56 6.56
CA ASP A 30 1.97 -14.69 5.76
C ASP A 30 1.02 -15.89 5.99
N ASP A 31 0.80 -16.69 4.96
CA ASP A 31 -0.04 -17.89 4.99
C ASP A 31 -1.47 -17.68 5.57
N HIS A 32 -2.02 -16.49 5.45
CA HIS A 32 -3.39 -16.17 5.85
C HIS A 32 -4.35 -16.26 4.67
N ALA A 33 -5.46 -16.96 4.84
CA ALA A 33 -6.58 -16.87 3.93
C ALA A 33 -7.39 -15.58 4.18
N TRP A 34 -8.03 -15.07 3.16
CA TRP A 34 -8.90 -13.89 3.27
C TRP A 34 -10.06 -14.08 4.27
N THR A 35 -10.42 -15.34 4.57
CA THR A 35 -11.45 -15.73 5.54
C THR A 35 -10.96 -15.80 6.98
N ASP A 36 -9.67 -15.64 7.27
CA ASP A 36 -9.09 -15.85 8.60
C ASP A 36 -9.25 -14.66 9.56
N TYR A 37 -10.16 -13.75 9.23
CA TYR A 37 -10.42 -12.53 10.00
C TYR A 37 -11.89 -12.45 10.44
N GLY A 38 -12.14 -11.93 11.65
CA GLY A 38 -13.47 -11.72 12.19
C GLY A 38 -14.35 -10.86 11.28
N PHE A 39 -13.81 -9.73 10.79
CA PHE A 39 -14.52 -8.85 9.86
C PHE A 39 -14.82 -9.48 8.48
N MET A 40 -14.21 -10.61 8.15
CA MET A 40 -14.52 -11.40 6.96
C MET A 40 -15.47 -12.57 7.26
N GLY A 41 -15.93 -12.69 8.51
CA GLY A 41 -16.92 -13.67 8.93
C GLY A 41 -16.37 -14.97 9.51
N HIS A 42 -15.09 -15.03 9.91
CA HIS A 42 -14.54 -16.21 10.58
C HIS A 42 -15.25 -16.44 11.92
N LYS A 43 -15.66 -17.68 12.19
CA LYS A 43 -16.52 -17.99 13.36
C LYS A 43 -15.74 -18.34 14.63
N GLN A 44 -14.49 -18.72 14.51
CA GLN A 44 -13.66 -19.20 15.61
C GLN A 44 -12.45 -18.29 15.90
N ILE A 45 -11.91 -17.64 14.86
CA ILE A 45 -10.80 -16.69 15.02
C ILE A 45 -11.37 -15.31 15.31
N GLU A 46 -10.96 -14.75 16.44
CA GLU A 46 -11.32 -13.40 16.85
C GLU A 46 -10.19 -12.44 16.53
N THR A 47 -10.49 -11.38 15.78
CA THR A 47 -9.51 -10.35 15.40
C THR A 47 -10.00 -8.95 15.80
N PRO A 48 -10.30 -8.71 17.10
CA PRO A 48 -11.04 -7.52 17.54
C PRO A 48 -10.37 -6.19 17.19
N ASN A 49 -9.03 -6.14 17.13
CA ASN A 49 -8.31 -4.92 16.76
C ASN A 49 -8.35 -4.67 15.24
N LEU A 50 -8.23 -5.73 14.45
CA LEU A 50 -8.36 -5.65 12.98
C LEU A 50 -9.81 -5.37 12.59
N ASP A 51 -10.79 -5.93 13.30
CA ASP A 51 -12.22 -5.65 13.09
C ASP A 51 -12.54 -4.18 13.34
N LYS A 52 -12.00 -3.59 14.41
CA LYS A 52 -12.13 -2.14 14.69
C LYS A 52 -11.45 -1.29 13.62
N LEU A 53 -10.31 -1.72 13.10
CA LEU A 53 -9.64 -1.02 12.02
C LEU A 53 -10.45 -1.11 10.73
N ALA A 54 -10.93 -2.29 10.36
CA ALA A 54 -11.75 -2.53 9.17
C ALA A 54 -13.04 -1.69 9.19
N ALA A 55 -13.70 -1.60 10.35
CA ALA A 55 -14.95 -0.85 10.52
C ALA A 55 -14.82 0.66 10.23
N ARG A 56 -13.62 1.24 10.26
CA ARG A 56 -13.34 2.65 10.02
C ARG A 56 -12.41 2.92 8.84
N SER A 57 -12.20 1.91 8.00
CA SER A 57 -11.26 1.94 6.87
C SER A 57 -11.97 1.61 5.56
N ALA A 58 -11.33 1.91 4.45
CA ALA A 58 -11.72 1.36 3.16
C ALA A 58 -11.35 -0.12 3.11
N LEU A 59 -12.34 -1.01 3.18
CA LEU A 59 -12.16 -2.46 3.11
C LEU A 59 -12.31 -2.96 1.67
N PHE A 60 -11.26 -3.55 1.14
CA PHE A 60 -11.27 -4.21 -0.18
C PHE A 60 -11.40 -5.72 0.00
N SER A 61 -12.63 -6.23 0.03
CA SER A 61 -12.91 -7.65 0.25
C SER A 61 -12.47 -8.57 -0.90
N ARG A 62 -12.08 -8.01 -2.03
CA ARG A 62 -11.60 -8.72 -3.24
C ARG A 62 -10.23 -8.19 -3.68
N GLY A 63 -9.28 -8.12 -2.74
CA GLY A 63 -7.89 -7.85 -3.05
C GLY A 63 -7.20 -9.12 -3.55
N TYR A 64 -6.39 -9.01 -4.59
CA TYR A 64 -5.67 -10.14 -5.17
C TYR A 64 -4.18 -9.87 -5.16
N VAL A 65 -3.41 -10.89 -4.82
CA VAL A 65 -1.95 -10.86 -4.94
C VAL A 65 -1.52 -11.11 -6.40
N PRO A 66 -0.37 -10.58 -6.84
CA PRO A 66 0.09 -10.73 -8.21
C PRO A 66 0.51 -12.17 -8.56
N THR A 67 0.88 -12.97 -7.57
CA THR A 67 1.20 -14.40 -7.70
C THR A 67 0.77 -15.15 -6.44
N ALA A 68 0.57 -16.45 -6.54
CA ALA A 68 0.15 -17.31 -5.44
C ALA A 68 1.28 -17.73 -4.49
N LEU A 69 2.54 -17.36 -4.75
CA LEU A 69 3.71 -17.75 -3.97
C LEU A 69 4.30 -16.55 -3.24
N CYS A 70 4.81 -16.79 -2.02
CA CYS A 70 5.32 -15.75 -1.11
C CYS A 70 6.43 -14.91 -1.73
N ARG A 71 7.53 -15.55 -2.16
CA ARG A 71 8.71 -14.84 -2.70
C ARG A 71 8.40 -13.97 -3.91
N PRO A 72 7.71 -14.43 -4.97
CA PRO A 72 7.41 -13.57 -6.10
C PRO A 72 6.36 -12.49 -5.78
N ALA A 73 5.42 -12.75 -4.87
CA ALA A 73 4.48 -11.72 -4.43
C ALA A 73 5.18 -10.61 -3.65
N LEU A 74 6.05 -10.95 -2.69
CA LEU A 74 6.86 -9.98 -1.94
C LEU A 74 7.85 -9.24 -2.83
N ALA A 75 8.46 -9.92 -3.82
CA ALA A 75 9.32 -9.28 -4.81
C ALA A 75 8.54 -8.24 -5.65
N THR A 76 7.32 -8.55 -6.06
CA THR A 76 6.44 -7.60 -6.75
C THR A 76 6.12 -6.40 -5.85
N PHE A 77 5.79 -6.64 -4.60
CA PHE A 77 5.51 -5.58 -3.63
C PHE A 77 6.72 -4.66 -3.42
N ALA A 78 7.92 -5.23 -3.26
CA ALA A 78 9.13 -4.45 -2.99
C ALA A 78 9.67 -3.71 -4.23
N ALA A 79 9.57 -4.31 -5.41
CA ALA A 79 10.15 -3.79 -6.64
C ALA A 79 9.16 -3.02 -7.53
N GLY A 80 7.85 -3.17 -7.31
CA GLY A 80 6.81 -2.63 -8.20
C GLY A 80 6.77 -3.31 -9.58
N LEU A 81 7.39 -4.50 -9.71
CA LEU A 81 7.49 -5.25 -10.96
C LEU A 81 6.74 -6.56 -10.85
N TYR A 82 6.00 -6.93 -11.89
CA TYR A 82 5.37 -8.26 -11.94
C TYR A 82 6.42 -9.38 -12.03
N ALA A 83 6.04 -10.60 -11.60
CA ALA A 83 6.94 -11.75 -11.56
C ALA A 83 7.62 -12.06 -12.91
N HIS A 84 6.91 -11.88 -14.03
CA HIS A 84 7.49 -12.07 -15.36
C HIS A 84 8.55 -11.01 -15.74
N GLN A 85 8.49 -9.83 -15.13
CA GLN A 85 9.45 -8.73 -15.33
C GLN A 85 10.66 -8.89 -14.41
N SER A 86 10.43 -9.19 -13.13
CA SER A 86 11.49 -9.41 -12.13
C SER A 86 12.23 -10.74 -12.32
N LYS A 87 11.64 -11.68 -13.08
CA LYS A 87 12.09 -13.08 -13.25
C LYS A 87 12.06 -13.90 -11.94
N ILE A 88 11.46 -13.39 -10.90
CA ILE A 88 11.24 -14.11 -9.63
C ILE A 88 9.85 -14.76 -9.73
N THR A 89 9.80 -16.03 -10.11
CA THR A 89 8.54 -16.73 -10.40
C THR A 89 8.22 -17.86 -9.44
N GLY A 90 9.15 -18.24 -8.55
CA GLY A 90 9.01 -19.30 -7.57
C GLY A 90 9.64 -18.94 -6.23
N ASN A 91 9.43 -19.80 -5.21
CA ASN A 91 10.05 -19.66 -3.89
C ASN A 91 11.49 -20.16 -3.85
N ASP A 92 11.82 -21.10 -4.75
CA ASP A 92 13.18 -21.62 -4.88
C ASP A 92 14.00 -20.74 -5.84
N PRO A 93 15.33 -20.72 -5.68
CA PRO A 93 16.25 -19.96 -6.54
C PRO A 93 16.24 -20.45 -7.98
#